data_8386d10893dacb24a9077939cd588cea
#
_entry.id   8386d10893dacb24a9077939cd588cea
#
_cell.length_a   1.000
_cell.length_b   1.000
_cell.length_c   1.000
_cell.angle_alpha   90.00
_cell.angle_beta   90.00
_cell.angle_gamma   90.00
#
_symmetry.space_group_name_H-M   'P 1'
#
loop_
_entity.id
_entity.type
_entity.pdbx_description
1 polymer ?
#
loop_
_entity_poly.entity_id
_entity_poly.type
_entity_poly.pdbx_seq_one_letter_code
_entity_poly.pdbx_strand_id
1 'polypeptide(L)'
;GYRKVEWAEDHDLFLRMMRAGMRIGKVEKTVLSWRDSPGRLTRTHPAYAEEQVWRMKAHHLSLESRVSARGVAICGAGPIGKRLARMLKQEGVQVRGFFEVNPRRVGEKIGGVPVAGQGEFGKRWRNAVLLSAVGVEGGRERVRELAGAEGYTEGVDFWCCC
;
A
#
# COMPACT_ATOMS: atom_id res chain seq x y z
N GLY A 1 1.84 16.72 -16.31
CA GLY A 1 0.88 17.63 -15.68
C GLY A 1 -0.24 16.88 -14.95
N TYR A 2 -1.14 17.60 -14.32
CA TYR A 2 -2.33 17.05 -13.67
C TYR A 2 -3.24 16.38 -14.69
N ARG A 3 -3.94 15.33 -14.25
CA ARG A 3 -4.97 14.62 -15.04
C ARG A 3 -6.32 14.79 -14.34
N LYS A 4 -7.39 14.71 -15.12
CA LYS A 4 -8.75 14.61 -14.54
C LYS A 4 -8.93 13.19 -14.02
N VAL A 5 -8.94 13.03 -12.71
CA VAL A 5 -9.11 11.76 -11.97
C VAL A 5 -10.16 11.93 -10.89
N GLU A 6 -10.66 10.82 -10.32
CA GLU A 6 -11.66 10.83 -9.25
C GLU A 6 -11.04 10.97 -7.86
N TRP A 7 -9.73 10.82 -7.75
CA TRP A 7 -8.94 10.96 -6.52
C TRP A 7 -8.09 12.23 -6.54
N ALA A 8 -7.29 12.45 -5.49
CA ALA A 8 -6.41 13.60 -5.36
C ALA A 8 -5.40 13.68 -6.52
N GLU A 9 -5.53 14.70 -7.36
CA GLU A 9 -4.76 14.88 -8.59
C GLU A 9 -3.27 15.16 -8.34
N ASP A 10 -2.94 15.75 -7.21
CA ASP A 10 -1.56 15.99 -6.77
C ASP A 10 -0.86 14.69 -6.38
N HIS A 11 -1.53 13.84 -5.62
CA HIS A 11 -1.01 12.51 -5.27
C HIS A 11 -0.84 11.63 -6.52
N ASP A 12 -1.81 11.66 -7.44
CA ASP A 12 -1.70 10.96 -8.73
C ASP A 12 -0.47 11.42 -9.52
N LEU A 13 -0.25 12.74 -9.59
CA LEU A 13 0.92 13.28 -10.27
C LEU A 13 2.22 12.75 -9.65
N PHE A 14 2.37 12.80 -8.33
CA PHE A 14 3.58 12.30 -7.65
C PHE A 14 3.81 10.81 -7.90
N LEU A 15 2.78 9.97 -7.81
CA LEU A 15 2.91 8.54 -8.08
C LEU A 15 3.31 8.26 -9.54
N ARG A 16 2.79 9.02 -10.50
CA ARG A 16 3.22 8.93 -11.90
C ARG A 16 4.68 9.37 -12.10
N MET A 17 5.11 10.43 -11.44
CA MET A 17 6.49 10.89 -11.47
C MET A 17 7.45 9.83 -10.93
N MET A 18 7.12 9.23 -9.77
CA MET A 18 7.91 8.14 -9.18
C MET A 18 8.01 6.93 -10.13
N ARG A 19 6.89 6.53 -10.74
CA ARG A 19 6.88 5.43 -11.72
C ARG A 19 7.69 5.74 -12.99
N ALA A 20 7.79 7.02 -13.38
CA ALA A 20 8.64 7.47 -14.47
C ALA A 20 10.13 7.54 -14.06
N GLY A 21 10.50 7.08 -12.87
CA GLY A 21 11.88 7.12 -12.38
C GLY A 21 12.36 8.50 -11.95
N MET A 22 11.46 9.48 -11.83
CA MET A 22 11.83 10.83 -11.38
C MET A 22 12.22 10.82 -9.90
N ARG A 23 13.33 11.48 -9.58
CA ARG A 23 13.77 11.65 -8.20
C ARG A 23 13.03 12.83 -7.57
N ILE A 24 12.40 12.59 -6.44
CA ILE A 24 11.70 13.60 -5.64
C ILE A 24 12.55 13.85 -4.39
N GLY A 25 12.89 15.11 -4.12
CA GLY A 25 13.66 15.52 -2.96
C GLY A 25 12.88 16.48 -2.06
N LYS A 26 13.30 16.57 -0.80
CA LYS A 26 12.78 17.53 0.18
C LYS A 26 13.76 18.70 0.29
N VAL A 27 13.22 19.93 0.27
CA VAL A 27 14.01 21.13 0.60
C VAL A 27 14.01 21.29 2.12
N GLU A 28 15.21 21.38 2.74
CA GLU A 28 15.39 21.48 4.20
C GLU A 28 15.25 22.91 4.73
N LYS A 29 14.27 23.64 4.21
CA LYS A 29 13.91 24.96 4.75
C LYS A 29 12.44 25.22 4.50
N THR A 30 11.83 26.04 5.34
CA THR A 30 10.45 26.49 5.14
C THR A 30 10.37 27.38 3.91
N VAL A 31 9.70 26.87 2.84
CA VAL A 31 9.49 27.61 1.59
C VAL A 31 8.08 28.15 1.46
N LEU A 32 7.15 27.67 2.32
CA LEU A 32 5.75 28.07 2.33
C LEU A 32 5.17 27.91 3.72
N SER A 33 4.46 28.94 4.20
CA SER A 33 3.58 28.86 5.36
C SER A 33 2.15 28.60 4.90
N TRP A 34 1.59 27.47 5.29
CA TRP A 34 0.29 27.03 4.84
C TRP A 34 -0.78 27.33 5.89
N ARG A 35 -1.76 28.17 5.54
CA ARG A 35 -2.89 28.43 6.43
C ARG A 35 -3.79 27.19 6.51
N ASP A 36 -3.96 26.68 7.70
CA ASP A 36 -4.91 25.60 7.95
C ASP A 36 -6.32 26.16 8.23
N SER A 37 -7.34 25.52 7.66
CA SER A 37 -8.74 25.86 7.89
C SER A 37 -9.64 24.63 7.79
N PRO A 38 -10.80 24.60 8.49
CA PRO A 38 -11.75 23.49 8.40
C PRO A 38 -12.28 23.22 6.99
N GLY A 39 -12.41 24.29 6.16
CA GLY A 39 -12.96 24.21 4.80
C GLY A 39 -11.94 23.82 3.71
N ARG A 40 -10.74 23.39 4.07
CA ARG A 40 -9.74 22.96 3.08
C ARG A 40 -10.23 21.80 2.22
N LEU A 41 -9.93 21.83 0.92
CA LEU A 41 -10.29 20.78 -0.04
C LEU A 41 -9.83 19.39 0.42
N THR A 42 -8.63 19.27 0.99
CA THR A 42 -8.13 18.01 1.54
C THR A 42 -8.98 17.41 2.67
N ARG A 43 -9.88 18.20 3.27
CA ARG A 43 -10.80 17.75 4.33
C ARG A 43 -12.25 17.61 3.86
N THR A 44 -12.63 18.33 2.81
CA THR A 44 -14.04 18.47 2.40
C THR A 44 -14.35 17.92 1.03
N HIS A 45 -13.37 17.86 0.14
CA HIS A 45 -13.61 17.43 -1.22
C HIS A 45 -13.60 15.89 -1.35
N PRO A 46 -14.58 15.29 -2.04
CA PRO A 46 -14.70 13.83 -2.17
C PRO A 46 -13.46 13.12 -2.71
N ALA A 47 -12.67 13.77 -3.57
CA ALA A 47 -11.43 13.20 -4.11
C ALA A 47 -10.38 12.85 -3.04
N TYR A 48 -10.47 13.45 -1.86
CA TYR A 48 -9.60 13.17 -0.71
C TYR A 48 -10.23 12.21 0.30
N ALA A 49 -11.43 11.68 0.01
CA ALA A 49 -12.03 10.65 0.85
C ALA A 49 -11.12 9.42 0.95
N GLU A 50 -11.11 8.79 2.11
CA GLU A 50 -10.25 7.62 2.39
C GLU A 50 -10.39 6.52 1.33
N GLU A 51 -11.61 6.29 0.83
CA GLU A 51 -11.88 5.31 -0.22
C GLU A 51 -11.15 5.66 -1.53
N GLN A 52 -11.13 6.93 -1.93
CA GLN A 52 -10.44 7.39 -3.14
C GLN A 52 -8.91 7.28 -3.01
N VAL A 53 -8.38 7.55 -1.83
CA VAL A 53 -6.95 7.34 -1.55
C VAL A 53 -6.56 5.87 -1.72
N TRP A 54 -7.39 4.95 -1.23
CA TRP A 54 -7.12 3.51 -1.38
C TRP A 54 -7.32 3.02 -2.82
N ARG A 55 -8.32 3.53 -3.54
CA ARG A 55 -8.49 3.25 -4.97
C ARG A 55 -7.26 3.70 -5.77
N MET A 56 -6.80 4.93 -5.55
CA MET A 56 -5.61 5.46 -6.18
C MET A 56 -4.38 4.60 -5.91
N LYS A 57 -4.13 4.22 -4.64
CA LYS A 57 -3.01 3.34 -4.27
C LYS A 57 -3.09 2.00 -5.00
N ALA A 58 -4.27 1.37 -5.01
CA ALA A 58 -4.46 0.08 -5.67
C ALA A 58 -4.26 0.20 -7.18
N HIS A 59 -4.78 1.26 -7.81
CA HIS A 59 -4.59 1.54 -9.22
C HIS A 59 -3.10 1.68 -9.56
N HIS A 60 -2.36 2.53 -8.87
CA HIS A 60 -0.94 2.71 -9.15
C HIS A 60 -0.11 1.44 -8.88
N LEU A 61 -0.45 0.66 -7.86
CA LEU A 61 0.17 -0.64 -7.60
C LEU A 61 -0.12 -1.65 -8.72
N SER A 62 -1.33 -1.67 -9.27
CA SER A 62 -1.70 -2.60 -10.36
C SER A 62 -0.88 -2.36 -11.64
N LEU A 63 -0.42 -1.13 -11.85
CA LEU A 63 0.42 -0.74 -12.97
C LEU A 63 1.90 -1.14 -12.81
N GLU A 64 2.31 -1.60 -11.62
CA GLU A 64 3.66 -2.12 -11.41
C GLU A 64 3.78 -3.52 -12.03
N SER A 65 4.74 -3.71 -12.94
CA SER A 65 4.90 -4.95 -13.71
C SER A 65 5.08 -6.19 -12.82
N ARG A 66 5.78 -6.04 -11.69
CA ARG A 66 5.96 -7.13 -10.72
C ARG A 66 4.67 -7.48 -9.99
N VAL A 67 3.86 -6.49 -9.65
CA VAL A 67 2.55 -6.68 -8.99
C VAL A 67 1.60 -7.42 -9.94
N SER A 68 1.49 -6.98 -11.18
CA SER A 68 0.63 -7.64 -12.17
C SER A 68 1.09 -9.05 -12.52
N ALA A 69 2.39 -9.28 -12.61
CA ALA A 69 2.96 -10.59 -12.98
C ALA A 69 2.96 -11.61 -11.83
N ARG A 70 3.22 -11.17 -10.59
CA ARG A 70 3.46 -12.07 -9.45
C ARG A 70 2.31 -12.11 -8.45
N GLY A 71 1.39 -11.14 -8.51
CA GLY A 71 0.41 -10.91 -7.45
C GLY A 71 1.07 -10.40 -6.17
N VAL A 72 0.27 -10.26 -5.13
CA VAL A 72 0.71 -9.67 -3.86
C VAL A 72 0.42 -10.57 -2.66
N ALA A 73 1.27 -10.48 -1.63
CA ALA A 73 0.99 -10.92 -0.26
C ALA A 73 0.92 -9.67 0.64
N ILE A 74 -0.04 -9.62 1.56
CA ILE A 74 -0.31 -8.43 2.37
C ILE A 74 0.02 -8.72 3.83
N CYS A 75 0.90 -7.94 4.44
CA CYS A 75 1.14 -7.95 5.87
C CYS A 75 0.06 -7.14 6.59
N GLY A 76 -0.67 -7.80 7.48
CA GLY A 76 -1.81 -7.26 8.22
C GLY A 76 -3.15 -7.64 7.59
N ALA A 77 -3.91 -8.53 8.26
CA ALA A 77 -5.25 -8.97 7.88
C ALA A 77 -6.36 -8.12 8.55
N GLY A 78 -6.02 -6.95 9.08
CA GLY A 78 -6.94 -5.99 9.69
C GLY A 78 -7.80 -5.23 8.67
N PRO A 79 -8.55 -4.20 9.14
CA PRO A 79 -9.44 -3.41 8.25
C PRO A 79 -8.72 -2.80 7.06
N ILE A 80 -7.50 -2.27 7.26
CA ILE A 80 -6.67 -1.67 6.21
C ILE A 80 -6.29 -2.72 5.16
N GLY A 81 -5.73 -3.87 5.59
CA GLY A 81 -5.34 -4.93 4.66
C GLY A 81 -6.52 -5.52 3.87
N LYS A 82 -7.68 -5.68 4.52
CA LYS A 82 -8.91 -6.12 3.84
C LYS A 82 -9.37 -5.13 2.76
N ARG A 83 -9.31 -3.83 3.06
CA ARG A 83 -9.65 -2.77 2.11
C ARG A 83 -8.69 -2.77 0.93
N LEU A 84 -7.39 -2.78 1.20
CA LEU A 84 -6.36 -2.85 0.16
C LEU A 84 -6.54 -4.09 -0.73
N ALA A 85 -6.78 -5.26 -0.15
CA ALA A 85 -7.02 -6.50 -0.90
C ALA A 85 -8.24 -6.39 -1.81
N ARG A 86 -9.34 -5.80 -1.33
CA ARG A 86 -10.56 -5.57 -2.11
C ARG A 86 -10.27 -4.67 -3.31
N MET A 87 -9.58 -3.54 -3.10
CA MET A 87 -9.24 -2.58 -4.14
C MET A 87 -8.31 -3.19 -5.19
N LEU A 88 -7.29 -3.92 -4.77
CA LEU A 88 -6.37 -4.61 -5.67
C LEU A 88 -7.07 -5.66 -6.53
N LYS A 89 -8.01 -6.41 -5.96
CA LYS A 89 -8.83 -7.36 -6.73
C LYS A 89 -9.71 -6.66 -7.78
N GLN A 90 -10.25 -5.47 -7.49
CA GLN A 90 -11.00 -4.66 -8.45
C GLN A 90 -10.13 -4.20 -9.63
N GLU A 91 -8.84 -3.95 -9.37
CA GLU A 91 -7.83 -3.64 -10.40
C GLU A 91 -7.26 -4.90 -11.08
N GLY A 92 -7.83 -6.08 -10.85
CA GLY A 92 -7.38 -7.34 -11.45
C GLY A 92 -6.11 -7.95 -10.84
N VAL A 93 -5.61 -7.43 -9.74
CA VAL A 93 -4.41 -7.94 -9.07
C VAL A 93 -4.73 -9.20 -8.26
N GLN A 94 -3.93 -10.24 -8.44
CA GLN A 94 -4.04 -11.47 -7.65
C GLN A 94 -3.54 -11.22 -6.22
N VAL A 95 -4.42 -11.29 -5.23
CA VAL A 95 -4.06 -11.30 -3.80
C VAL A 95 -3.88 -12.75 -3.36
N ARG A 96 -2.63 -13.17 -3.15
CA ARG A 96 -2.26 -14.55 -2.83
C ARG A 96 -2.52 -14.91 -1.37
N GLY A 97 -2.33 -13.96 -0.44
CA GLY A 97 -2.52 -14.22 0.97
C GLY A 97 -2.31 -13.01 1.85
N PHE A 98 -2.61 -13.22 3.13
CA PHE A 98 -2.29 -12.31 4.21
C PHE A 98 -1.28 -12.95 5.16
N PHE A 99 -0.33 -12.17 5.67
CA PHE A 99 0.44 -12.50 6.85
C PHE A 99 -0.14 -11.79 8.07
N GLU A 100 -0.33 -12.52 9.16
CA GLU A 100 -0.96 -11.99 10.38
C GLU A 100 -0.21 -12.50 11.62
N VAL A 101 -0.07 -11.61 12.60
CA VAL A 101 0.56 -11.94 13.89
C VAL A 101 -0.45 -12.44 14.91
N ASN A 102 -1.73 -12.10 14.77
CA ASN A 102 -2.77 -12.57 15.66
C ASN A 102 -3.09 -14.04 15.37
N PRO A 103 -2.77 -14.98 16.31
CA PRO A 103 -2.92 -16.41 16.07
C PRO A 103 -4.37 -16.84 15.84
N ARG A 104 -5.35 -16.06 16.35
CA ARG A 104 -6.78 -16.36 16.15
C ARG A 104 -7.23 -16.23 14.68
N ARG A 105 -6.48 -15.53 13.84
CA ARG A 105 -6.79 -15.33 12.43
C ARG A 105 -6.01 -16.26 11.52
N VAL A 106 -4.94 -16.85 12.00
CA VAL A 106 -4.10 -17.76 11.21
C VAL A 106 -4.93 -18.99 10.82
N GLY A 107 -4.90 -19.34 9.54
CA GLY A 107 -5.71 -20.44 8.99
C GLY A 107 -7.09 -20.00 8.46
N GLU A 108 -7.56 -18.79 8.79
CA GLU A 108 -8.80 -18.25 8.21
C GLU A 108 -8.66 -17.95 6.72
N LYS A 109 -9.81 -17.72 6.08
CA LYS A 109 -9.90 -17.11 4.75
C LYS A 109 -10.68 -15.80 4.83
N ILE A 110 -10.10 -14.72 4.30
CA ILE A 110 -10.73 -13.41 4.24
C ILE A 110 -11.07 -13.10 2.79
N GLY A 111 -12.36 -13.09 2.45
CA GLY A 111 -12.81 -12.92 1.07
C GLY A 111 -12.19 -13.95 0.11
N GLY A 112 -12.07 -15.20 0.57
CA GLY A 112 -11.45 -16.31 -0.17
C GLY A 112 -9.92 -16.34 -0.14
N VAL A 113 -9.27 -15.32 0.47
CA VAL A 113 -7.80 -15.21 0.53
C VAL A 113 -7.30 -15.83 1.84
N PRO A 114 -6.31 -16.76 1.80
CA PRO A 114 -5.80 -17.43 2.98
C PRO A 114 -4.98 -16.48 3.88
N VAL A 115 -5.04 -16.74 5.19
CA VAL A 115 -4.24 -16.02 6.21
C VAL A 115 -3.19 -16.97 6.76
N ALA A 116 -1.92 -16.60 6.64
CA ALA A 116 -0.77 -17.30 7.17
C ALA A 116 -0.21 -16.60 8.41
N GLY A 117 0.45 -17.35 9.27
CA GLY A 117 1.13 -16.81 10.45
C GLY A 117 2.49 -16.22 10.12
N GLN A 118 3.05 -15.47 11.07
CA GLN A 118 4.37 -14.86 10.94
C GLN A 118 5.48 -15.90 10.67
N GLY A 119 5.37 -17.12 11.19
CA GLY A 119 6.36 -18.18 10.95
C GLY A 119 6.45 -18.68 9.51
N GLU A 120 5.47 -18.36 8.67
CA GLU A 120 5.45 -18.65 7.23
C GLU A 120 5.99 -17.48 6.38
N PHE A 121 6.30 -16.35 7.02
CA PHE A 121 6.84 -15.18 6.35
C PHE A 121 8.16 -15.51 5.62
N GLY A 122 8.33 -14.97 4.42
CA GLY A 122 9.50 -15.27 3.58
C GLY A 122 9.52 -16.66 2.92
N LYS A 123 8.69 -17.60 3.36
CA LYS A 123 8.57 -18.96 2.78
C LYS A 123 7.35 -19.09 1.89
N ARG A 124 6.20 -18.79 2.43
CA ARG A 124 4.92 -18.82 1.72
C ARG A 124 4.80 -17.58 0.84
N TRP A 125 4.35 -17.75 -0.39
CA TRP A 125 4.21 -16.69 -1.39
C TRP A 125 5.49 -15.87 -1.67
N ARG A 126 6.67 -16.48 -1.52
CA ARG A 126 7.97 -15.82 -1.69
C ARG A 126 8.12 -15.05 -3.01
N ASN A 127 7.47 -15.51 -4.07
CA ASN A 127 7.52 -14.85 -5.38
C ASN A 127 6.51 -13.71 -5.51
N ALA A 128 5.61 -13.51 -4.54
CA ALA A 128 4.67 -12.41 -4.56
C ALA A 128 5.35 -11.10 -4.13
N VAL A 129 4.84 -10.00 -4.61
CA VAL A 129 5.19 -8.67 -4.08
C VAL A 129 4.60 -8.53 -2.68
N LEU A 130 5.38 -8.02 -1.75
CA LEU A 130 4.96 -7.83 -0.37
C LEU A 130 4.41 -6.42 -0.17
N LEU A 131 3.22 -6.31 0.41
CA LEU A 131 2.62 -5.02 0.77
C LEU A 131 2.38 -4.97 2.28
N SER A 132 2.87 -3.92 2.95
CA SER A 132 2.53 -3.67 4.36
C SER A 132 1.25 -2.84 4.46
N ALA A 133 0.27 -3.37 5.19
CA ALA A 133 -0.98 -2.71 5.56
C ALA A 133 -1.13 -2.62 7.10
N VAL A 134 -0.01 -2.45 7.79
CA VAL A 134 0.08 -2.36 9.25
C VAL A 134 0.20 -0.89 9.64
N GLY A 135 -0.89 -0.32 10.18
CA GLY A 135 -0.98 1.09 10.53
C GLY A 135 -0.75 1.39 12.02
N VAL A 136 -0.38 0.39 12.84
CA VAL A 136 -0.03 0.63 14.25
C VAL A 136 1.36 1.25 14.37
N GLU A 137 1.57 2.04 15.42
CA GLU A 137 2.88 2.63 15.72
C GLU A 137 3.97 1.56 15.82
N GLY A 138 5.14 1.80 15.22
CA GLY A 138 6.24 0.83 15.12
C GLY A 138 5.98 -0.37 14.18
N GLY A 139 4.74 -0.54 13.70
CA GLY A 139 4.38 -1.69 12.86
C GLY A 139 5.03 -1.66 11.49
N ARG A 140 5.20 -0.47 10.91
CA ARG A 140 5.86 -0.28 9.61
C ARG A 140 7.34 -0.68 9.69
N GLU A 141 8.03 -0.23 10.71
CA GLU A 141 9.44 -0.53 10.97
C GLU A 141 9.64 -2.02 11.16
N ARG A 142 8.77 -2.63 11.96
CA ARG A 142 8.80 -4.10 12.18
C ARG A 142 8.63 -4.89 10.88
N VAL A 143 7.72 -4.49 10.00
CA VAL A 143 7.54 -5.17 8.70
C VAL A 143 8.74 -4.93 7.79
N ARG A 144 9.36 -3.74 7.81
CA ARG A 144 10.60 -3.48 7.05
C ARG A 144 11.75 -4.38 7.48
N GLU A 145 11.95 -4.54 8.79
CA GLU A 145 12.98 -5.44 9.34
C GLU A 145 12.75 -6.88 8.87
N LEU A 146 11.51 -7.38 9.02
CA LEU A 146 11.15 -8.73 8.58
C LEU A 146 11.32 -8.91 7.07
N ALA A 147 10.87 -7.95 6.27
CA ALA A 147 10.98 -7.98 4.82
C ALA A 147 12.45 -7.98 4.38
N GLY A 148 13.26 -7.09 4.97
CA GLY A 148 14.71 -7.02 4.69
C GLY A 148 15.45 -8.30 5.07
N ALA A 149 15.13 -8.91 6.22
CA ALA A 149 15.72 -10.19 6.65
C ALA A 149 15.42 -11.34 5.68
N GLU A 150 14.28 -11.30 5.00
CA GLU A 150 13.87 -12.27 3.99
C GLU A 150 14.28 -11.88 2.55
N GLY A 151 15.07 -10.82 2.39
CA GLY A 151 15.64 -10.39 1.11
C GLY A 151 14.69 -9.58 0.21
N TYR A 152 13.60 -9.04 0.74
CA TYR A 152 12.78 -8.07 0.03
C TYR A 152 13.43 -6.69 0.03
N THR A 153 13.22 -5.94 -1.05
CA THR A 153 13.76 -4.58 -1.21
C THR A 153 12.60 -3.59 -1.36
N GLU A 154 12.55 -2.58 -0.45
CA GLU A 154 11.51 -1.54 -0.53
C GLU A 154 11.66 -0.73 -1.82
N GLY A 155 10.53 -0.47 -2.49
CA GLY A 155 10.49 0.16 -3.81
C GLY A 155 10.73 -0.78 -5.00
N VAL A 156 11.02 -2.07 -4.75
CA VAL A 156 11.29 -3.06 -5.79
C VAL A 156 10.28 -4.22 -5.75
N ASP A 157 10.14 -4.87 -4.62
CA ASP A 157 9.23 -5.99 -4.38
C ASP A 157 8.58 -5.95 -3.00
N PHE A 158 8.76 -4.84 -2.29
CA PHE A 158 8.10 -4.51 -1.03
C PHE A 158 7.67 -3.03 -1.00
N TRP A 159 6.46 -2.75 -0.54
CA TRP A 159 5.95 -1.39 -0.33
C TRP A 159 5.17 -1.26 0.97
N CYS A 160 5.38 -0.16 1.69
CA CYS A 160 4.53 0.26 2.81
C CYS A 160 3.34 1.08 2.28
N CYS A 161 2.11 0.61 2.50
CA CYS A 161 0.89 1.23 1.97
C CYS A 161 0.15 2.12 2.98
N CYS A 162 0.56 2.17 4.26
CA CYS A 162 -0.04 2.99 5.32
C CYS A 162 1.03 3.55 6.26
#